data_5b3d04fe606560b112d1db03805e177e
#
_entry.id   5b3d04fe606560b112d1db03805e177e
#
_cell.length_a   1.000
_cell.length_b   1.000
_cell.length_c   1.000
_cell.angle_alpha   90.00
_cell.angle_beta   90.00
_cell.angle_gamma   90.00
#
_symmetry.space_group_name_H-M   'P 1'
#
loop_
_entity.id
_entity.type
_entity.pdbx_description
1 polymer ?
#
loop_
_entity_poly.entity_id
_entity_poly.type
_entity_poly.pdbx_seq_one_letter_code
_entity_poly.pdbx_strand_id
1 'polypeptide(L)'
;MKKSVEFYSKIPNFKIVYGGSDSWFTSFLIDDVAKSYINLRINEVATEATHWSRIVFYVDDVDELFAYMENDETISVLGKLESKPENASWGERFFHMLDPDGYKLSFATPIGDG
;
A
#
# COMPACT_ATOMS: atom_id res chain seq x y z
N MET A 1 -6.54 -10.74 -9.36
CA MET A 1 -5.57 -11.05 -8.27
C MET A 1 -4.12 -10.85 -8.67
N LYS A 2 -3.74 -11.26 -9.86
CA LYS A 2 -2.33 -11.20 -10.30
C LYS A 2 -1.70 -9.81 -10.16
N LYS A 3 -2.35 -8.77 -10.70
CA LYS A 3 -1.82 -7.40 -10.63
C LYS A 3 -1.71 -6.90 -9.20
N SER A 4 -2.71 -7.19 -8.37
CA SER A 4 -2.71 -6.79 -6.98
C SER A 4 -1.61 -7.49 -6.19
N VAL A 5 -1.41 -8.79 -6.42
CA VAL A 5 -0.33 -9.53 -5.76
C VAL A 5 1.03 -9.01 -6.20
N GLU A 6 1.23 -8.75 -7.49
CA GLU A 6 2.48 -8.18 -7.99
C GLU A 6 2.77 -6.83 -7.33
N PHE A 7 1.75 -5.97 -7.24
CA PHE A 7 1.89 -4.65 -6.62
C PHE A 7 2.27 -4.74 -5.15
N TYR A 8 1.43 -5.42 -4.34
CA TYR A 8 1.65 -5.47 -2.89
C TYR A 8 2.92 -6.23 -2.51
N SER A 9 3.32 -7.24 -3.31
CA SER A 9 4.57 -7.98 -3.06
C SER A 9 5.81 -7.11 -3.19
N LYS A 10 5.73 -6.00 -3.90
CA LYS A 10 6.86 -5.08 -4.08
C LYS A 10 7.00 -4.07 -2.95
N ILE A 11 5.99 -3.96 -2.10
CA ILE A 11 6.08 -3.06 -0.95
C ILE A 11 6.99 -3.73 0.09
N PRO A 12 8.05 -3.03 0.56
CA PRO A 12 8.97 -3.61 1.53
C PRO A 12 8.24 -4.13 2.78
N ASN A 13 8.63 -5.30 3.24
CA ASN A 13 8.10 -5.99 4.43
C ASN A 13 6.71 -6.61 4.27
N PHE A 14 6.05 -6.41 3.15
CA PHE A 14 4.79 -7.12 2.87
C PHE A 14 5.14 -8.53 2.40
N LYS A 15 4.58 -9.54 3.07
CA LYS A 15 4.88 -10.95 2.77
C LYS A 15 3.61 -11.74 2.56
N ILE A 16 3.56 -12.55 1.49
CA ILE A 16 2.44 -13.45 1.26
C ILE A 16 2.52 -14.55 2.32
N VAL A 17 1.44 -14.74 3.07
CA VAL A 17 1.31 -15.81 4.05
C VAL A 17 0.23 -16.82 3.66
N TYR A 18 -0.60 -16.50 2.67
CA TYR A 18 -1.62 -17.40 2.15
C TYR A 18 -1.99 -16.97 0.73
N GLY A 19 -2.24 -17.95 -0.15
CA GLY A 19 -2.69 -17.67 -1.51
C GLY A 19 -1.56 -17.26 -2.44
N GLY A 20 -1.85 -16.33 -3.32
CA GLY A 20 -0.93 -15.84 -4.34
C GLY A 20 -1.67 -15.42 -5.59
N SER A 21 -0.92 -15.17 -6.69
CA SER A 21 -1.46 -14.64 -7.93
C SER A 21 -2.59 -15.45 -8.55
N ASP A 22 -2.57 -16.77 -8.35
CA ASP A 22 -3.57 -17.67 -8.94
C ASP A 22 -4.72 -17.98 -8.00
N SER A 23 -4.75 -17.37 -6.81
CA SER A 23 -5.77 -17.62 -5.80
C SER A 23 -6.88 -16.59 -5.87
N TRP A 24 -8.06 -16.97 -5.40
CA TRP A 24 -9.18 -16.05 -5.23
C TRP A 24 -9.06 -15.20 -3.97
N PHE A 25 -8.17 -15.58 -3.05
CA PHE A 25 -7.93 -14.92 -1.79
C PHE A 25 -6.44 -14.97 -1.48
N THR A 26 -5.86 -13.83 -1.13
CA THR A 26 -4.44 -13.73 -0.78
C THR A 26 -4.30 -12.90 0.48
N SER A 27 -3.48 -13.34 1.42
CA SER A 27 -3.20 -12.61 2.65
C SER A 27 -1.73 -12.22 2.71
N PHE A 28 -1.47 -10.96 3.00
CA PHE A 28 -0.13 -10.42 3.23
C PHE A 28 0.03 -10.08 4.70
N LEU A 29 1.13 -10.52 5.30
CA LEU A 29 1.57 -10.04 6.60
C LEU A 29 2.26 -8.71 6.37
N ILE A 30 1.80 -7.65 7.04
CA ILE A 30 2.34 -6.31 6.88
C ILE A 30 3.12 -5.84 8.11
N ASP A 31 2.86 -6.45 9.27
CA ASP A 31 3.59 -6.15 10.50
C ASP A 31 3.66 -7.43 11.32
N ASP A 32 4.87 -7.98 11.45
CA ASP A 32 5.08 -9.24 12.16
C ASP A 32 4.94 -9.08 13.68
N VAL A 33 5.31 -7.92 14.22
CA VAL A 33 5.23 -7.65 15.65
C VAL A 33 3.77 -7.52 16.09
N ALA A 34 3.01 -6.67 15.39
CA ALA A 34 1.60 -6.44 15.68
C ALA A 34 0.68 -7.49 15.07
N LYS A 35 1.22 -8.39 14.24
CA LYS A 35 0.42 -9.41 13.53
C LYS A 35 -0.71 -8.81 12.71
N SER A 36 -0.37 -7.76 11.96
CA SER A 36 -1.33 -7.08 11.09
C SER A 36 -1.27 -7.65 9.67
N TYR A 37 -2.43 -7.79 9.05
CA TYR A 37 -2.56 -8.40 7.72
C TYR A 37 -3.40 -7.52 6.81
N ILE A 38 -3.13 -7.59 5.50
CA ILE A 38 -4.05 -7.12 4.48
C ILE A 38 -4.50 -8.32 3.65
N ASN A 39 -5.79 -8.42 3.45
CA ASN A 39 -6.38 -9.53 2.70
C ASN A 39 -6.96 -9.02 1.38
N LEU A 40 -6.65 -9.72 0.31
CA LEU A 40 -7.16 -9.43 -1.02
C LEU A 40 -8.12 -10.55 -1.44
N ARG A 41 -9.26 -10.18 -1.99
CA ARG A 41 -10.26 -11.12 -2.44
C ARG A 41 -10.77 -10.71 -3.82
N ILE A 42 -10.95 -11.69 -4.71
CA ILE A 42 -11.56 -11.44 -6.01
C ILE A 42 -13.06 -11.27 -5.83
N ASN A 43 -13.61 -10.18 -6.38
CA ASN A 43 -15.05 -10.01 -6.49
C ASN A 43 -15.49 -10.47 -7.88
N GLU A 44 -16.52 -11.29 -7.93
CA GLU A 44 -17.08 -11.76 -9.21
C GLU A 44 -17.77 -10.63 -9.98
N VAL A 45 -18.28 -9.64 -9.26
CA VAL A 45 -18.89 -8.46 -9.86
C VAL A 45 -17.91 -7.31 -9.76
N ALA A 46 -17.58 -6.70 -10.90
CA ALA A 46 -16.70 -5.54 -10.91
C ALA A 46 -17.38 -4.39 -10.17
N THR A 47 -16.70 -3.90 -9.13
CA THR A 47 -17.17 -2.74 -8.37
C THR A 47 -16.11 -1.65 -8.45
N GLU A 48 -16.55 -0.40 -8.48
CA GLU A 48 -15.62 0.71 -8.39
C GLU A 48 -15.07 0.80 -6.97
N ALA A 49 -13.79 1.17 -6.85
CA ALA A 49 -13.19 1.44 -5.55
C ALA A 49 -13.94 2.60 -4.89
N THR A 50 -14.21 2.47 -3.59
CA THR A 50 -14.90 3.54 -2.86
C THR A 50 -13.98 4.74 -2.67
N HIS A 51 -14.54 5.93 -2.74
CA HIS A 51 -13.80 7.16 -2.49
C HIS A 51 -13.88 7.61 -1.03
N TRP A 52 -14.54 6.83 -0.20
CA TRP A 52 -14.86 7.18 1.19
C TRP A 52 -13.77 6.78 2.18
N SER A 53 -12.96 5.78 1.84
CA SER A 53 -11.99 5.23 2.77
C SER A 53 -10.58 5.27 2.18
N ARG A 54 -9.60 5.26 3.08
CA ARG A 54 -8.19 5.25 2.76
C ARG A 54 -7.49 4.35 3.77
N ILE A 55 -6.60 3.48 3.29
CA ILE A 55 -5.78 2.66 4.17
C ILE A 55 -4.48 3.41 4.42
N VAL A 56 -4.13 3.58 5.69
CA VAL A 56 -2.88 4.23 6.08
C VAL A 56 -1.94 3.19 6.64
N PHE A 57 -0.76 3.09 6.05
CA PHE A 57 0.31 2.22 6.53
C PHE A 57 1.40 3.09 7.16
N TYR A 58 1.78 2.77 8.41
CA TYR A 58 2.88 3.46 9.05
C TYR A 58 4.19 2.77 8.73
N VAL A 59 5.17 3.53 8.31
CA VAL A 59 6.50 3.05 7.92
C VAL A 59 7.58 3.87 8.62
N ASP A 60 8.80 3.36 8.62
CA ASP A 60 9.91 4.03 9.32
C ASP A 60 10.40 5.30 8.61
N ASP A 61 10.39 5.30 7.28
CA ASP A 61 10.90 6.43 6.50
C ASP A 61 10.13 6.55 5.18
N VAL A 62 9.18 7.48 5.14
CA VAL A 62 8.34 7.66 3.94
C VAL A 62 9.13 8.22 2.76
N ASP A 63 10.18 9.00 2.99
CA ASP A 63 10.98 9.55 1.88
C ASP A 63 11.75 8.44 1.17
N GLU A 64 12.33 7.53 1.94
CA GLU A 64 13.03 6.37 1.38
C GLU A 64 12.04 5.46 0.62
N LEU A 65 10.88 5.20 1.22
CA LEU A 65 9.85 4.39 0.58
C LEU A 65 9.36 5.04 -0.72
N PHE A 66 9.10 6.34 -0.70
CA PHE A 66 8.66 7.06 -1.90
C PHE A 66 9.70 6.96 -3.03
N ALA A 67 10.97 7.16 -2.70
CA ALA A 67 12.04 7.05 -3.68
C ALA A 67 12.13 5.64 -4.27
N TYR A 68 11.96 4.62 -3.44
CA TYR A 68 11.93 3.24 -3.89
C TYR A 68 10.75 3.00 -4.84
N MET A 69 9.56 3.44 -4.47
CA MET A 69 8.35 3.23 -5.28
C MET A 69 8.41 3.99 -6.61
N GLU A 70 8.93 5.21 -6.58
CA GLU A 70 9.06 6.03 -7.79
C GLU A 70 9.97 5.37 -8.82
N ASN A 71 10.96 4.62 -8.35
CA ASN A 71 11.95 3.96 -9.22
C ASN A 71 11.63 2.49 -9.50
N ASP A 72 10.60 1.93 -8.91
CA ASP A 72 10.19 0.54 -9.14
C ASP A 72 9.19 0.49 -10.28
N GLU A 73 9.55 -0.20 -11.37
CA GLU A 73 8.69 -0.27 -12.56
C GLU A 73 7.34 -0.93 -12.28
N THR A 74 7.31 -1.97 -11.47
CA THR A 74 6.08 -2.69 -11.15
C THR A 74 5.10 -1.78 -10.41
N ILE A 75 5.57 -1.10 -9.37
CA ILE A 75 4.73 -0.19 -8.59
C ILE A 75 4.29 1.00 -9.45
N SER A 76 5.19 1.57 -10.25
CA SER A 76 4.88 2.74 -11.08
C SER A 76 3.86 2.44 -12.18
N VAL A 77 3.87 1.22 -12.70
CA VAL A 77 2.94 0.79 -13.77
C VAL A 77 1.59 0.36 -13.19
N LEU A 78 1.61 -0.44 -12.12
CA LEU A 78 0.39 -1.03 -11.56
C LEU A 78 -0.34 -0.09 -10.59
N GLY A 79 0.38 0.73 -9.85
CA GLY A 79 -0.20 1.71 -8.95
C GLY A 79 -0.07 3.12 -9.52
N LYS A 80 -0.48 4.10 -8.72
CA LYS A 80 -0.35 5.51 -9.10
C LYS A 80 0.05 6.34 -7.89
N LEU A 81 1.25 6.93 -7.94
CA LEU A 81 1.69 7.89 -6.93
C LEU A 81 0.95 9.20 -7.18
N GLU A 82 0.24 9.69 -6.18
CA GLU A 82 -0.59 10.89 -6.29
C GLU A 82 0.06 12.14 -5.73
N SER A 83 0.96 11.98 -4.78
CA SER A 83 1.63 13.13 -4.15
C SER A 83 3.04 12.75 -3.73
N LYS A 84 3.87 13.77 -3.55
CA LYS A 84 5.20 13.62 -2.94
C LYS A 84 5.07 13.66 -1.42
N PRO A 85 6.06 13.15 -0.66
CA PRO A 85 6.02 13.25 0.78
C PRO A 85 5.90 14.71 1.25
N GLU A 86 4.99 14.95 2.18
CA GLU A 86 4.79 16.27 2.78
C GLU A 86 4.43 16.13 4.25
N ASN A 87 4.65 17.21 5.00
CA ASN A 87 4.33 17.25 6.42
C ASN A 87 2.89 17.65 6.63
N ALA A 88 2.17 16.86 7.43
CA ALA A 88 0.82 17.18 7.84
C ALA A 88 0.85 17.99 9.13
N SER A 89 -0.19 18.78 9.37
CA SER A 89 -0.30 19.60 10.58
C SER A 89 -0.44 18.79 11.86
N TRP A 90 -0.81 17.52 11.75
CA TRP A 90 -1.01 16.64 12.91
C TRP A 90 0.22 15.80 13.29
N GLY A 91 1.39 16.13 12.76
CA GLY A 91 2.64 15.51 13.20
C GLY A 91 3.05 14.26 12.45
N GLU A 92 2.68 14.15 11.20
CA GLU A 92 3.08 13.06 10.32
C GLU A 92 3.63 13.59 9.01
N ARG A 93 4.56 12.83 8.42
CA ARG A 93 4.97 13.03 7.04
C ARG A 93 4.39 11.89 6.21
N PHE A 94 3.77 12.18 5.08
CA PHE A 94 2.99 11.20 4.34
C PHE A 94 3.02 11.44 2.85
N PHE A 95 2.68 10.40 2.08
CA PHE A 95 2.31 10.55 0.68
C PHE A 95 1.12 9.64 0.36
N HIS A 96 0.42 9.96 -0.71
CA HIS A 96 -0.77 9.25 -1.17
C HIS A 96 -0.50 8.51 -2.47
N MET A 97 -1.17 7.36 -2.65
CA MET A 97 -1.14 6.63 -3.90
C MET A 97 -2.41 5.81 -4.09
N LEU A 98 -2.60 5.28 -5.30
CA LEU A 98 -3.67 4.34 -5.62
C LEU A 98 -3.06 2.98 -5.90
N ASP A 99 -3.75 1.92 -5.47
CA ASP A 99 -3.38 0.56 -5.84
C ASP A 99 -3.92 0.21 -7.24
N PRO A 100 -3.66 -1.01 -7.78
CA PRO A 100 -4.13 -1.35 -9.13
C PRO A 100 -5.64 -1.29 -9.33
N ASP A 101 -6.41 -1.44 -8.28
CA ASP A 101 -7.88 -1.39 -8.34
C ASP A 101 -8.43 0.00 -8.03
N GLY A 102 -7.56 0.98 -7.79
CA GLY A 102 -7.96 2.34 -7.49
C GLY A 102 -8.25 2.61 -6.02
N TYR A 103 -7.93 1.68 -5.13
CA TYR A 103 -8.09 1.93 -3.70
C TYR A 103 -7.04 2.93 -3.21
N LYS A 104 -7.47 3.82 -2.33
CA LYS A 104 -6.62 4.89 -1.79
C LYS A 104 -5.74 4.37 -0.68
N LEU A 105 -4.44 4.57 -0.84
CA LEU A 105 -3.44 4.20 0.15
C LEU A 105 -2.67 5.43 0.58
N SER A 106 -2.23 5.44 1.84
CA SER A 106 -1.28 6.43 2.34
C SER A 106 -0.18 5.71 3.10
N PHE A 107 1.02 6.23 2.98
CA PHE A 107 2.15 5.77 3.80
C PHE A 107 2.61 6.95 4.64
N ALA A 108 2.81 6.73 5.92
CA ALA A 108 3.10 7.81 6.86
C ALA A 108 4.19 7.43 7.85
N THR A 109 4.94 8.43 8.28
CA THR A 109 5.93 8.30 9.35
C THR A 109 5.64 9.39 10.38
N PRO A 110 5.49 9.05 11.66
CA PRO A 110 5.39 10.08 12.69
C PRO A 110 6.67 10.92 12.73
N ILE A 111 6.53 12.24 12.76
CA ILE A 111 7.68 13.13 12.79
C ILE A 111 7.90 13.75 14.18
N GLY A 112 7.15 13.26 15.16
CA GLY A 112 7.31 13.71 16.53
C GLY A 112 6.75 15.10 16.76
N ASP A 113 6.94 15.60 17.97
CA ASP A 113 6.40 16.89 18.38
C ASP A 113 7.36 18.04 18.09
N GLY A 114 8.18 17.84 17.18
CA GLY A 114 9.03 18.89 16.62
C GLY A 114 10.13 19.35 17.45
#